data_cfe1331b96432dc6e8b364d5b9a8a910
#
_entry.id   cfe1331b96432dc6e8b364d5b9a8a910
#
_cell.length_a   1.000
_cell.length_b   1.000
_cell.length_c   1.000
_cell.angle_alpha   90.00
_cell.angle_beta   90.00
_cell.angle_gamma   90.00
#
_symmetry.space_group_name_H-M   'P 1'
#
loop_
_entity.id
_entity.type
_entity.pdbx_description
1 polymer ?
#
loop_
_entity_poly.entity_id
_entity_poly.type
_entity_poly.pdbx_seq_one_letter_code
_entity_poly.pdbx_strand_id
1 'polypeptide(L)'
;FYENGGIIIADRYTTSNAVHQCAKLPKQQWDEYLAWLFDFEYEKIAIPAPDMVIYLDVAPEVSQKLMTGRYHGDEDKKDIHEKDVDYLRHSRMAGAYCAEAYGWKRVPCTQGGAMRTRQAIHADVLRLAQAIVTEV
;
A
#
# COMPACT_ATOMS: atom_id res chain seq x y z
N PHE A 1 14.03 -7.86 19.06
CA PHE A 1 14.74 -6.93 18.17
C PHE A 1 14.05 -5.55 18.19
N TYR A 2 12.77 -5.48 17.90
CA TYR A 2 11.98 -4.24 17.90
C TYR A 2 11.96 -3.57 19.27
N GLU A 3 11.65 -4.31 20.35
CA GLU A 3 11.64 -3.81 21.73
C GLU A 3 12.98 -3.25 22.21
N ASN A 4 14.06 -3.58 21.54
CA ASN A 4 15.42 -3.06 21.82
C ASN A 4 15.82 -1.92 20.85
N GLY A 5 14.86 -1.24 20.24
CA GLY A 5 15.10 -0.12 19.33
C GLY A 5 15.53 -0.52 17.91
N GLY A 6 15.30 -1.79 17.53
CA GLY A 6 15.56 -2.25 16.16
C GLY A 6 14.55 -1.71 15.16
N ILE A 7 15.02 -1.35 13.96
CA ILE A 7 14.18 -0.86 12.86
C ILE A 7 13.72 -2.05 12.04
N ILE A 8 12.41 -2.14 11.79
CA ILE A 8 11.79 -3.14 10.94
C ILE A 8 11.19 -2.46 9.72
N ILE A 9 11.57 -2.90 8.55
CA ILE A 9 10.93 -2.52 7.28
C ILE A 9 10.15 -3.71 6.78
N ALA A 10 8.83 -3.60 6.76
CA ALA A 10 7.94 -4.66 6.29
C ALA A 10 7.46 -4.35 4.88
N ASP A 11 7.72 -5.26 3.93
CA ASP A 11 7.06 -5.27 2.63
C ASP A 11 5.70 -5.93 2.79
N ARG A 12 4.67 -5.11 2.94
CA ARG A 12 3.30 -5.40 3.37
C ARG A 12 3.23 -5.75 4.88
N TYR A 13 2.19 -5.26 5.49
CA TYR A 13 1.84 -5.49 6.89
C TYR A 13 0.31 -5.50 7.03
N THR A 14 -0.22 -5.38 8.23
CA THR A 14 -1.67 -5.34 8.52
C THR A 14 -2.43 -4.31 7.67
N THR A 15 -1.79 -3.19 7.35
CA THR A 15 -2.33 -2.14 6.46
C THR A 15 -2.72 -2.64 5.07
N SER A 16 -2.15 -3.76 4.60
CA SER A 16 -2.61 -4.43 3.39
C SER A 16 -4.05 -4.91 3.50
N ASN A 17 -4.49 -5.36 4.68
CA ASN A 17 -5.88 -5.76 4.90
C ASN A 17 -6.82 -4.57 4.74
N ALA A 18 -6.44 -3.39 5.23
CA ALA A 18 -7.21 -2.16 5.06
C ALA A 18 -7.52 -1.90 3.59
N VAL A 19 -6.49 -1.89 2.74
CA VAL A 19 -6.64 -1.62 1.30
C VAL A 19 -7.46 -2.71 0.59
N HIS A 20 -7.08 -3.97 0.77
CA HIS A 20 -7.67 -5.07 0.00
C HIS A 20 -9.09 -5.44 0.44
N GLN A 21 -9.42 -5.28 1.70
CA GLN A 21 -10.79 -5.56 2.15
C GLN A 21 -11.72 -4.38 1.86
N CYS A 22 -11.28 -3.12 2.06
CA CYS A 22 -12.07 -1.96 1.65
C CYS A 22 -12.40 -2.00 0.16
N ALA A 23 -11.50 -2.48 -0.70
CA ALA A 23 -11.76 -2.62 -2.12
C ALA A 23 -12.95 -3.55 -2.46
N LYS A 24 -13.32 -4.43 -1.55
CA LYS A 24 -14.45 -5.37 -1.69
C LYS A 24 -15.74 -4.85 -1.06
N LEU A 25 -15.67 -3.76 -0.30
CA LEU A 25 -16.79 -3.17 0.41
C LEU A 25 -17.30 -1.90 -0.29
N PRO A 26 -18.61 -1.59 -0.15
CA PRO A 26 -19.10 -0.26 -0.52
C PRO A 26 -18.36 0.82 0.28
N LYS A 27 -18.07 1.95 -0.36
CA LYS A 27 -17.30 3.05 0.25
C LYS A 27 -17.90 3.54 1.58
N GLN A 28 -19.23 3.49 1.72
CA GLN A 28 -19.93 3.92 2.93
C GLN A 28 -19.60 3.06 4.16
N GLN A 29 -19.05 1.86 3.96
CA GLN A 29 -18.67 0.94 5.04
C GLN A 29 -17.19 1.02 5.40
N TRP A 30 -16.40 1.82 4.70
CA TRP A 30 -14.95 1.86 4.88
C TRP A 30 -14.56 2.36 6.27
N ASP A 31 -15.18 3.43 6.76
CA ASP A 31 -14.83 4.00 8.07
C ASP A 31 -15.10 3.02 9.20
N GLU A 32 -16.26 2.39 9.20
CA GLU A 32 -16.63 1.38 10.20
C GLU A 32 -15.70 0.17 10.15
N TYR A 33 -15.41 -0.32 8.96
CA TYR A 33 -14.51 -1.46 8.78
C TYR A 33 -13.07 -1.13 9.23
N LEU A 34 -12.55 0.02 8.85
CA LEU A 34 -11.19 0.44 9.21
C LEU A 34 -11.04 0.67 10.71
N ALA A 35 -12.03 1.30 11.34
CA ALA A 35 -12.06 1.46 12.80
C ALA A 35 -12.05 0.11 13.52
N TRP A 36 -12.89 -0.83 13.07
CA TRP A 36 -12.89 -2.20 13.60
C TRP A 36 -11.56 -2.91 13.38
N LEU A 37 -10.99 -2.84 12.16
CA LEU A 37 -9.75 -3.53 11.81
C LEU A 37 -8.59 -3.09 12.69
N PHE A 38 -8.39 -1.78 12.83
CA PHE A 38 -7.26 -1.27 13.60
C PHE A 38 -7.43 -1.44 15.11
N ASP A 39 -8.65 -1.35 15.64
CA ASP A 39 -8.95 -1.74 17.02
C ASP A 39 -8.63 -3.23 17.26
N PHE A 40 -9.04 -4.09 16.33
CA PHE A 40 -8.79 -5.53 16.44
C PHE A 40 -7.30 -5.85 16.39
N GLU A 41 -6.56 -5.33 15.41
CA GLU A 41 -5.15 -5.65 15.21
C GLU A 41 -4.25 -5.00 16.28
N TYR A 42 -4.44 -3.71 16.56
CA TYR A 42 -3.51 -2.97 17.40
C TYR A 42 -3.88 -2.96 18.87
N GLU A 43 -5.18 -2.99 19.21
CA GLU A 43 -5.63 -2.96 20.62
C GLU A 43 -5.93 -4.36 21.15
N LYS A 44 -6.67 -5.21 20.40
CA LYS A 44 -7.10 -6.52 20.90
C LYS A 44 -6.06 -7.60 20.70
N ILE A 45 -5.45 -7.72 19.51
CA ILE A 45 -4.34 -8.64 19.26
C ILE A 45 -3.04 -8.05 19.81
N ALA A 46 -2.95 -6.72 19.94
CA ALA A 46 -1.81 -5.97 20.42
C ALA A 46 -0.53 -6.19 19.60
N ILE A 47 -0.68 -6.33 18.28
CA ILE A 47 0.49 -6.28 17.38
C ILE A 47 0.95 -4.82 17.25
N PRO A 48 2.26 -4.55 17.11
CA PRO A 48 2.75 -3.19 17.00
C PRO A 48 2.14 -2.44 15.83
N ALA A 49 1.57 -1.26 16.08
CA ALA A 49 1.17 -0.38 15.01
C ALA A 49 2.43 0.15 14.29
N PRO A 50 2.39 0.36 12.97
CA PRO A 50 3.53 0.92 12.26
C PRO A 50 3.73 2.40 12.64
N ASP A 51 4.96 2.80 12.91
CA ASP A 51 5.32 4.21 13.14
C ASP A 51 5.12 5.06 11.88
N MET A 52 5.30 4.46 10.71
CA MET A 52 5.02 5.07 9.42
C MET A 52 4.57 4.03 8.39
N VAL A 53 3.60 4.41 7.58
CA VAL A 53 3.18 3.66 6.40
C VAL A 53 3.53 4.45 5.14
N ILE A 54 4.25 3.82 4.23
CA ILE A 54 4.50 4.36 2.89
C ILE A 54 3.63 3.60 1.89
N TYR A 55 2.71 4.32 1.25
CA TYR A 55 1.84 3.78 0.22
C TYR A 55 2.38 4.11 -1.17
N LEU A 56 2.80 3.09 -1.91
CA LEU A 56 3.27 3.23 -3.29
C LEU A 56 2.05 3.26 -4.22
N ASP A 57 1.74 4.44 -4.73
CA ASP A 57 0.57 4.63 -5.59
C ASP A 57 0.93 4.43 -7.07
N VAL A 58 0.45 3.32 -7.62
CA VAL A 58 0.62 2.95 -9.03
C VAL A 58 -0.71 2.99 -9.75
N ALA A 59 -0.76 3.64 -10.92
CA ALA A 59 -1.96 3.61 -11.77
C ALA A 59 -2.20 2.17 -12.28
N PRO A 60 -3.43 1.63 -12.17
CA PRO A 60 -3.74 0.24 -12.54
C PRO A 60 -3.35 -0.09 -13.98
N GLU A 61 -3.55 0.84 -14.91
CA GLU A 61 -3.23 0.66 -16.34
C GLU A 61 -1.72 0.50 -16.55
N VAL A 62 -0.91 1.19 -15.76
CA VAL A 62 0.55 1.08 -15.81
C VAL A 62 1.01 -0.22 -15.15
N SER A 63 0.41 -0.58 -14.02
CA SER A 63 0.65 -1.86 -13.34
C SER A 63 0.36 -3.04 -14.27
N GLN A 64 -0.77 -3.02 -14.97
CA GLN A 64 -1.13 -4.08 -15.94
C GLN A 64 -0.09 -4.23 -17.06
N LYS A 65 0.39 -3.11 -17.62
CA LYS A 65 1.44 -3.14 -18.67
C LYS A 65 2.74 -3.77 -18.14
N LEU A 66 3.12 -3.44 -16.91
CA LEU A 66 4.32 -4.01 -16.30
C LEU A 66 4.18 -5.52 -16.05
N MET A 67 3.02 -5.96 -15.58
CA MET A 67 2.75 -7.38 -15.33
C MET A 67 2.75 -8.18 -16.65
N THR A 68 2.12 -7.66 -17.70
CA THR A 68 2.16 -8.29 -19.02
C THR A 68 3.60 -8.42 -19.53
N GLY A 69 4.43 -7.39 -19.35
CA GLY A 69 5.86 -7.45 -19.67
C GLY A 69 6.63 -8.46 -18.83
N ARG A 70 6.35 -8.55 -17.51
CA ARG A 70 6.98 -9.50 -16.57
C ARG A 70 6.72 -10.95 -16.98
N TYR A 71 5.50 -11.25 -17.39
CA TYR A 71 5.09 -12.61 -17.75
C TYR A 71 5.22 -12.91 -19.25
N HIS A 72 5.91 -12.05 -20.01
CA HIS A 72 6.11 -12.21 -21.46
C HIS A 72 4.82 -12.44 -22.25
N GLY A 73 3.72 -11.79 -21.80
CA GLY A 73 2.40 -11.92 -22.41
C GLY A 73 1.60 -13.15 -21.97
N ASP A 74 2.14 -13.97 -21.06
CA ASP A 74 1.45 -15.13 -20.51
C ASP A 74 0.45 -14.68 -19.42
N GLU A 75 -0.80 -14.49 -19.81
CA GLU A 75 -1.87 -14.03 -18.93
C GLU A 75 -2.24 -15.05 -17.84
N ASP A 76 -1.92 -16.33 -18.02
CA ASP A 76 -2.23 -17.38 -17.04
C ASP A 76 -1.32 -17.32 -15.81
N LYS A 77 -0.19 -16.65 -15.92
CA LYS A 77 0.70 -16.40 -14.78
C LYS A 77 0.27 -15.26 -13.86
N LYS A 78 -0.71 -14.44 -14.27
CA LYS A 78 -1.30 -13.43 -13.39
C LYS A 78 -2.25 -14.11 -12.41
N ASP A 79 -2.24 -13.67 -11.15
CA ASP A 79 -3.22 -14.12 -10.19
C ASP A 79 -4.63 -13.54 -10.50
N ILE A 80 -5.65 -14.03 -9.78
CA ILE A 80 -7.04 -13.61 -10.00
C ILE A 80 -7.20 -12.10 -9.80
N HIS A 81 -6.51 -11.53 -8.82
CA HIS A 81 -6.61 -10.10 -8.51
C HIS A 81 -5.85 -9.24 -9.54
N GLU A 82 -4.75 -9.74 -10.07
CA GLU A 82 -3.98 -9.08 -11.13
C GLU A 82 -4.73 -9.02 -12.46
N LYS A 83 -5.65 -9.96 -12.70
CA LYS A 83 -6.50 -9.99 -13.91
C LYS A 83 -7.69 -9.02 -13.83
N ASP A 84 -8.13 -8.68 -12.62
CA ASP A 84 -9.29 -7.81 -12.40
C ASP A 84 -8.88 -6.34 -12.28
N VAL A 85 -8.96 -5.63 -13.39
CA VAL A 85 -8.61 -4.19 -13.46
C VAL A 85 -9.55 -3.34 -12.61
N ASP A 86 -10.81 -3.69 -12.49
CA ASP A 86 -11.77 -2.94 -11.68
C ASP A 86 -11.48 -3.13 -10.20
N TYR A 87 -11.12 -4.34 -9.77
CA TYR A 87 -10.62 -4.58 -8.43
C TYR A 87 -9.35 -3.76 -8.13
N LEU A 88 -8.40 -3.70 -9.08
CA LEU A 88 -7.19 -2.87 -8.91
C LEU A 88 -7.51 -1.38 -8.79
N ARG A 89 -8.50 -0.88 -9.53
CA ARG A 89 -8.97 0.51 -9.40
C ARG A 89 -9.59 0.76 -8.03
N HIS A 90 -10.47 -0.13 -7.54
CA HIS A 90 -11.04 -0.04 -6.21
C HIS A 90 -9.98 -0.13 -5.11
N SER A 91 -9.01 -1.04 -5.25
CA SER A 91 -7.88 -1.14 -4.32
C SER A 91 -7.05 0.15 -4.27
N ARG A 92 -6.80 0.78 -5.41
CA ARG A 92 -6.11 2.08 -5.47
C ARG A 92 -6.92 3.18 -4.79
N MET A 93 -8.24 3.23 -5.03
CA MET A 93 -9.13 4.18 -4.36
C MET A 93 -9.12 3.97 -2.84
N ALA A 94 -9.20 2.73 -2.38
CA ALA A 94 -9.12 2.38 -0.97
C ALA A 94 -7.77 2.75 -0.36
N GLY A 95 -6.66 2.48 -1.05
CA GLY A 95 -5.32 2.87 -0.61
C GLY A 95 -5.13 4.37 -0.49
N ALA A 96 -5.62 5.15 -1.46
CA ALA A 96 -5.60 6.60 -1.42
C ALA A 96 -6.44 7.15 -0.26
N TYR A 97 -7.62 6.56 -0.03
CA TYR A 97 -8.48 6.91 1.09
C TYR A 97 -7.81 6.64 2.44
N CYS A 98 -7.26 5.44 2.62
CA CYS A 98 -6.53 5.10 3.84
C CYS A 98 -5.33 6.04 4.07
N ALA A 99 -4.60 6.38 3.01
CA ALA A 99 -3.46 7.28 3.10
C ALA A 99 -3.88 8.67 3.61
N GLU A 100 -5.00 9.19 3.13
CA GLU A 100 -5.55 10.47 3.58
C GLU A 100 -6.11 10.39 5.00
N ALA A 101 -6.95 9.39 5.30
CA ALA A 101 -7.64 9.26 6.58
C ALA A 101 -6.69 8.92 7.75
N TYR A 102 -5.62 8.18 7.50
CA TYR A 102 -4.68 7.70 8.52
C TYR A 102 -3.26 8.28 8.40
N GLY A 103 -3.08 9.31 7.59
CA GLY A 103 -1.81 10.04 7.48
C GLY A 103 -0.66 9.24 6.86
N TRP A 104 -0.95 8.21 6.05
CA TRP A 104 0.08 7.46 5.35
C TRP A 104 0.82 8.34 4.34
N LYS A 105 2.09 8.09 4.15
CA LYS A 105 2.92 8.81 3.18
C LYS A 105 2.72 8.22 1.79
N ARG A 106 1.99 8.94 0.93
CA ARG A 106 1.72 8.50 -0.44
C ARG A 106 2.87 8.88 -1.35
N VAL A 107 3.47 7.90 -2.01
CA VAL A 107 4.51 8.09 -3.02
C VAL A 107 3.93 7.77 -4.40
N PRO A 108 3.73 8.79 -5.26
CA PRO A 108 3.26 8.55 -6.62
C PRO A 108 4.36 7.84 -7.43
N CYS A 109 4.04 6.66 -7.92
CA CYS A 109 4.98 5.85 -8.71
C CYS A 109 4.78 6.01 -10.22
N THR A 110 3.71 6.70 -10.65
CA THR A 110 3.42 6.97 -12.05
C THR A 110 3.38 8.47 -12.34
N GLN A 111 3.82 8.85 -13.53
CA GLN A 111 3.78 10.21 -14.03
C GLN A 111 3.57 10.19 -15.54
N GLY A 112 2.64 11.00 -16.05
CA GLY A 112 2.38 11.07 -17.50
C GLY A 112 1.97 9.73 -18.12
N GLY A 113 1.29 8.84 -17.38
CA GLY A 113 0.86 7.52 -17.86
C GLY A 113 1.98 6.47 -17.96
N ALA A 114 3.14 6.74 -17.37
CA ALA A 114 4.28 5.81 -17.30
C ALA A 114 4.79 5.65 -15.87
N MET A 115 5.51 4.56 -15.63
CA MET A 115 6.25 4.40 -14.36
C MET A 115 7.37 5.42 -14.26
N ARG A 116 7.53 6.00 -13.08
CA ARG A 116 8.75 6.71 -12.70
C ARG A 116 9.91 5.72 -12.58
N THR A 117 11.13 6.20 -12.68
CA THR A 117 12.32 5.35 -12.52
C THR A 117 12.38 4.78 -11.09
N ARG A 118 12.96 3.58 -10.96
CA ARG A 118 13.17 2.96 -9.63
C ARG A 118 13.97 3.87 -8.72
N GLN A 119 14.99 4.55 -9.27
CA GLN A 119 15.85 5.50 -8.54
C GLN A 119 15.06 6.70 -8.00
N ALA A 120 14.15 7.27 -8.81
CA ALA A 120 13.33 8.40 -8.37
C ALA A 120 12.33 8.00 -7.27
N ILE A 121 11.68 6.83 -7.40
CA ILE A 121 10.77 6.31 -6.37
C ILE A 121 11.57 5.98 -5.10
N HIS A 122 12.72 5.31 -5.24
CA HIS A 122 13.60 4.98 -4.11
C HIS A 122 14.05 6.24 -3.35
N ALA A 123 14.43 7.30 -4.06
CA ALA A 123 14.83 8.55 -3.42
C ALA A 123 13.73 9.16 -2.54
N ASP A 124 12.47 9.12 -3.01
CA ASP A 124 11.34 9.58 -2.22
C ASP A 124 11.09 8.70 -0.99
N VAL A 125 11.12 7.37 -1.16
CA VAL A 125 10.96 6.41 -0.06
C VAL A 125 12.08 6.57 0.98
N LEU A 126 13.33 6.68 0.53
CA LEU A 126 14.50 6.84 1.41
C LEU A 126 14.40 8.12 2.22
N ARG A 127 14.02 9.24 1.60
CA ARG A 127 13.83 10.53 2.27
C ARG A 127 12.78 10.44 3.37
N LEU A 128 11.66 9.77 3.12
CA LEU A 128 10.61 9.56 4.11
C LEU A 128 11.09 8.66 5.27
N ALA A 129 11.76 7.55 4.95
CA ALA A 129 12.27 6.64 5.96
C ALA A 129 13.36 7.30 6.84
N GLN A 130 14.24 8.08 6.24
CA GLN A 130 15.27 8.83 6.99
C GLN A 130 14.67 9.87 7.93
N ALA A 131 13.59 10.54 7.52
CA ALA A 131 12.95 11.54 8.36
C ALA A 131 12.45 10.94 9.69
N ILE A 132 11.81 9.77 9.64
CA ILE A 132 11.30 9.14 10.88
C ILE A 132 12.43 8.57 11.75
N VAL A 133 13.48 8.00 11.14
CA VAL A 133 14.62 7.43 11.90
C VAL A 133 15.43 8.50 12.63
N THR A 134 15.44 9.74 12.13
CA THR A 134 16.14 10.85 12.79
C THR A 134 15.31 11.55 13.86
N GLU A 135 14.00 11.29 13.94
CA GLU A 135 13.12 11.83 14.98
C GLU A 135 13.03 10.93 16.23
N VAL A 136 13.59 9.72 16.14
CA VAL A 136 13.67 8.75 17.27
C VAL A 136 15.05 8.82 17.91
#